data_0b9c19565648db7aa49fa62037aa748f
#
_entry.id   0b9c19565648db7aa49fa62037aa748f
#
_cell.length_a   1.000
_cell.length_b   1.000
_cell.length_c   1.000
_cell.angle_alpha   90.00
_cell.angle_beta   90.00
_cell.angle_gamma   90.00
#
_symmetry.space_group_name_H-M   'P 1'
#
loop_
_entity.id
_entity.type
_entity.pdbx_description
1 polymer ?
#
loop_
_entity_poly.entity_id
_entity_poly.type
_entity_poly.pdbx_seq_one_letter_code
_entity_poly.pdbx_strand_id
1 'polypeptide(L)'
;HGMLVEHDLLRSHIRSLDEALKLYGETGRTEYKLDILTEAMAYANRLQVHIEKENNVVYPFSDRELSDEIKERINAEVRRLFDENEKNGINEKYLTMLTGLEAKYNPLGYVSAPAE
;
A
#
# COMPACT_ATOMS: atom_id res chain seq x y z
N HIS A 1 -18.12 -6.80 2.83
CA HIS A 1 -17.60 -7.77 1.84
C HIS A 1 -16.62 -7.12 0.83
N GLY A 2 -16.92 -5.92 0.30
CA GLY A 2 -16.11 -5.30 -0.76
C GLY A 2 -14.66 -5.05 -0.39
N MET A 3 -14.37 -4.46 0.77
CA MET A 3 -13.00 -4.12 1.19
C MET A 3 -12.10 -5.35 1.38
N LEU A 4 -12.63 -6.44 1.94
CA LEU A 4 -11.87 -7.69 2.10
C LEU A 4 -11.48 -8.29 0.74
N VAL A 5 -12.37 -8.24 -0.25
CA VAL A 5 -12.08 -8.68 -1.61
C VAL A 5 -10.99 -7.82 -2.25
N GLU A 6 -11.02 -6.51 -2.03
CA GLU A 6 -9.98 -5.60 -2.52
C GLU A 6 -8.62 -5.90 -1.90
N HIS A 7 -8.56 -6.18 -0.60
CA HIS A 7 -7.33 -6.62 0.07
C HIS A 7 -6.78 -7.93 -0.54
N ASP A 8 -7.65 -8.90 -0.85
CA ASP A 8 -7.22 -10.16 -1.45
C ASP A 8 -6.67 -9.98 -2.86
N LEU A 9 -7.28 -9.06 -3.64
CA LEU A 9 -6.76 -8.70 -4.96
C LEU A 9 -5.41 -7.98 -4.87
N LEU A 10 -5.24 -7.05 -3.93
CA LEU A 10 -3.95 -6.40 -3.69
C LEU A 10 -2.86 -7.42 -3.31
N ARG A 11 -3.17 -8.36 -2.41
CA ARG A 11 -2.24 -9.45 -2.05
C ARG A 11 -1.92 -10.36 -3.23
N SER A 12 -2.88 -10.57 -4.14
CA SER A 12 -2.66 -11.34 -5.36
C SER A 12 -1.61 -10.68 -6.26
N HIS A 13 -1.71 -9.36 -6.49
CA HIS A 13 -0.70 -8.62 -7.26
C HIS A 13 0.69 -8.69 -6.61
N ILE A 14 0.79 -8.59 -5.29
CA ILE A 14 2.08 -8.72 -4.59
C ILE A 14 2.67 -10.12 -4.78
N ARG A 15 1.87 -11.19 -4.71
CA ARG A 15 2.35 -12.56 -4.94
C ARG A 15 2.85 -12.75 -6.37
N SER A 16 2.09 -12.27 -7.36
CA SER A 16 2.49 -12.34 -8.77
C SER A 16 3.76 -11.53 -9.06
N LEU A 17 3.89 -10.35 -8.43
CA LEU A 17 5.09 -9.53 -8.52
C LEU A 17 6.33 -10.23 -7.94
N ASP A 18 6.19 -10.86 -6.76
CA ASP A 18 7.28 -11.62 -6.12
C ASP A 18 7.72 -12.82 -6.99
N GLU A 19 6.76 -13.52 -7.58
CA GLU A 19 7.04 -14.63 -8.52
C GLU A 19 7.78 -14.14 -9.78
N ALA A 20 7.31 -13.05 -10.40
CA ALA A 20 7.94 -12.48 -11.57
C ALA A 20 9.38 -12.00 -11.27
N LEU A 21 9.61 -11.40 -10.10
CA LEU A 21 10.94 -10.99 -9.66
C LEU A 21 11.89 -12.19 -9.49
N LYS A 22 11.43 -13.28 -8.90
CA LYS A 22 12.21 -14.53 -8.76
C LYS A 22 12.57 -15.11 -10.11
N LEU A 23 11.58 -15.28 -11.00
CA LEU A 23 11.79 -15.82 -12.35
C LEU A 23 12.73 -14.94 -13.18
N TYR A 24 12.62 -13.62 -13.05
CA TYR A 24 13.55 -12.71 -13.69
C TYR A 24 14.99 -12.86 -13.14
N GLY A 25 15.13 -12.96 -11.83
CA GLY A 25 16.43 -13.18 -11.18
C GLY A 25 17.11 -14.49 -11.60
N GLU A 26 16.33 -15.55 -11.79
CA GLU A 26 16.83 -16.87 -12.19
C GLU A 26 17.17 -16.98 -13.67
N THR A 27 16.38 -16.32 -14.54
CA THR A 27 16.44 -16.55 -15.98
C THR A 27 16.95 -15.37 -16.80
N GLY A 28 16.84 -14.15 -16.28
CA GLY A 28 17.16 -12.91 -16.98
C GLY A 28 16.24 -12.60 -18.18
N ARG A 29 15.14 -13.36 -18.37
CA ARG A 29 14.27 -13.24 -19.56
C ARG A 29 13.45 -11.96 -19.51
N THR A 30 13.41 -11.27 -20.65
CA THR A 30 12.77 -9.93 -20.77
C THR A 30 11.26 -9.97 -20.52
N GLU A 31 10.57 -11.07 -20.82
CA GLU A 31 9.14 -11.22 -20.57
C GLU A 31 8.79 -11.00 -19.09
N TYR A 32 9.60 -11.46 -18.15
CA TYR A 32 9.36 -11.24 -16.71
C TYR A 32 9.53 -9.79 -16.28
N LYS A 33 10.26 -8.96 -17.04
CA LYS A 33 10.25 -7.50 -16.79
C LYS A 33 8.88 -6.89 -17.06
N LEU A 34 8.19 -7.37 -18.10
CA LEU A 34 6.84 -6.90 -18.41
C LEU A 34 5.87 -7.31 -17.32
N ASP A 35 5.97 -8.55 -16.82
CA ASP A 35 5.15 -9.03 -15.72
C ASP A 35 5.40 -8.21 -14.44
N ILE A 36 6.66 -7.92 -14.10
CA ILE A 36 7.03 -7.06 -12.96
C ILE A 36 6.37 -5.68 -13.08
N LEU A 37 6.48 -5.03 -14.24
CA LEU A 37 5.89 -3.69 -14.44
C LEU A 37 4.37 -3.75 -14.40
N THR A 38 3.76 -4.77 -15.00
CA THR A 38 2.31 -4.96 -15.02
C THR A 38 1.76 -5.11 -13.62
N GLU A 39 2.33 -6.00 -12.82
CA GLU A 39 1.85 -6.26 -11.46
C GLU A 39 2.12 -5.11 -10.50
N ALA A 40 3.27 -4.44 -10.63
CA ALA A 40 3.59 -3.26 -9.83
C ALA A 40 2.62 -2.10 -10.11
N MET A 41 2.32 -1.83 -11.39
CA MET A 41 1.38 -0.77 -11.77
C MET A 41 -0.06 -1.11 -11.39
N ALA A 42 -0.47 -2.38 -11.58
CA ALA A 42 -1.79 -2.85 -11.17
C ALA A 42 -2.00 -2.72 -9.66
N TYR A 43 -0.99 -3.09 -8.87
CA TYR A 43 -1.00 -2.91 -7.43
C TYR A 43 -1.13 -1.44 -7.03
N ALA A 44 -0.26 -0.56 -7.58
CA ALA A 44 -0.24 0.86 -7.24
C ALA A 44 -1.57 1.55 -7.54
N ASN A 45 -2.12 1.34 -8.74
CA ASN A 45 -3.40 1.91 -9.16
C ASN A 45 -4.55 1.40 -8.29
N ARG A 46 -4.59 0.11 -8.01
CA ARG A 46 -5.65 -0.48 -7.17
C ARG A 46 -5.58 0.00 -5.73
N LEU A 47 -4.36 0.13 -5.18
CA LEU A 47 -4.15 0.63 -3.82
C LEU A 47 -4.61 2.09 -3.70
N GLN A 48 -4.32 2.93 -4.68
CA GLN A 48 -4.78 4.31 -4.68
C GLN A 48 -6.32 4.41 -4.63
N VAL A 49 -7.01 3.69 -5.51
CA VAL A 49 -8.48 3.64 -5.52
C VAL A 49 -9.06 3.08 -4.21
N HIS A 50 -8.38 2.09 -3.63
CA HIS A 50 -8.77 1.49 -2.35
C HIS A 50 -8.69 2.52 -1.21
N ILE A 51 -7.58 3.25 -1.10
CA ILE A 51 -7.39 4.31 -0.09
C ILE A 51 -8.43 5.43 -0.26
N GLU A 52 -8.74 5.83 -1.49
CA GLU A 52 -9.78 6.82 -1.76
C GLU A 52 -11.16 6.37 -1.28
N LYS A 53 -11.51 5.08 -1.47
CA LYS A 53 -12.75 4.51 -0.94
C LYS A 53 -12.77 4.47 0.59
N GLU A 54 -11.66 4.11 1.22
CA GLU A 54 -11.55 4.16 2.69
C GLU A 54 -11.78 5.57 3.20
N ASN A 55 -11.07 6.55 2.64
CA ASN A 55 -11.14 7.93 3.09
C ASN A 55 -12.51 8.59 2.83
N ASN A 56 -13.12 8.33 1.68
CA ASN A 56 -14.32 9.03 1.26
C ASN A 56 -15.63 8.29 1.61
N VAL A 57 -15.57 6.99 1.86
CA VAL A 57 -16.77 6.17 2.10
C VAL A 57 -16.70 5.42 3.42
N VAL A 58 -15.66 4.60 3.63
CA VAL A 58 -15.64 3.65 4.75
C VAL A 58 -15.49 4.38 6.09
N TYR A 59 -14.50 5.27 6.19
CA TYR A 59 -14.26 6.01 7.44
C TYR A 59 -15.41 6.97 7.77
N PRO A 60 -15.93 7.79 6.85
CA PRO A 60 -17.10 8.61 7.13
C PRO A 60 -18.36 7.82 7.50
N PHE A 61 -18.57 6.65 6.86
CA PHE A 61 -19.66 5.75 7.23
C PHE A 61 -19.47 5.23 8.66
N SER A 62 -18.29 4.69 8.96
CA SER A 62 -17.96 4.15 10.28
C SER A 62 -18.09 5.21 11.37
N ASP A 63 -17.70 6.45 11.09
CA ASP A 63 -17.80 7.56 12.04
C ASP A 63 -19.25 7.91 12.38
N ARG A 64 -20.18 7.75 11.44
CA ARG A 64 -21.61 7.98 11.68
C ARG A 64 -22.31 6.82 12.39
N GLU A 65 -21.91 5.58 12.08
CA GLU A 65 -22.63 4.38 12.51
C GLU A 65 -22.11 3.76 13.81
N LEU A 66 -20.85 3.99 14.15
CA LEU A 66 -20.24 3.41 15.34
C LEU A 66 -20.52 4.29 16.58
N SER A 67 -20.81 3.64 17.71
CA SER A 67 -20.91 4.33 19.00
C SER A 67 -19.54 4.89 19.44
N ASP A 68 -19.57 5.94 20.26
CA ASP A 68 -18.34 6.55 20.77
C ASP A 68 -17.47 5.56 21.54
N GLU A 69 -18.07 4.65 22.30
CA GLU A 69 -17.36 3.58 23.01
C GLU A 69 -16.58 2.67 22.06
N ILE A 70 -17.19 2.29 20.93
CA ILE A 70 -16.52 1.46 19.91
C ILE A 70 -15.39 2.24 19.24
N LYS A 71 -15.61 3.51 18.91
CA LYS A 71 -14.58 4.39 18.34
C LYS A 71 -13.39 4.55 19.27
N GLU A 72 -13.62 4.79 20.56
CA GLU A 72 -12.55 4.90 21.57
C GLU A 72 -11.72 3.62 21.65
N ARG A 73 -12.38 2.46 21.66
CA ARG A 73 -11.69 1.16 21.70
C ARG A 73 -10.83 0.94 20.44
N ILE A 74 -11.35 1.25 19.24
CA ILE A 74 -10.61 1.15 17.99
C ILE A 74 -9.41 2.11 18.01
N ASN A 75 -9.62 3.36 18.41
CA ASN A 75 -8.56 4.36 18.48
C ASN A 75 -7.46 3.98 19.47
N ALA A 76 -7.82 3.40 20.60
CA ALA A 76 -6.85 2.91 21.59
C ALA A 76 -5.98 1.78 21.00
N GLU A 77 -6.58 0.84 20.29
CA GLU A 77 -5.85 -0.26 19.65
C GLU A 77 -4.95 0.23 18.50
N VAL A 78 -5.43 1.15 17.67
CA VAL A 78 -4.63 1.78 16.61
C VAL A 78 -3.42 2.51 17.21
N ARG A 79 -3.60 3.29 18.26
CA ARG A 79 -2.48 3.96 18.97
C ARG A 79 -1.47 2.96 19.51
N ARG A 80 -1.92 1.88 20.14
CA ARG A 80 -1.05 0.83 20.64
C ARG A 80 -0.18 0.24 19.55
N LEU A 81 -0.77 -0.11 18.39
CA LEU A 81 -0.06 -0.66 17.24
C LEU A 81 0.91 0.37 16.62
N PHE A 82 0.50 1.63 16.56
CA PHE A 82 1.35 2.71 16.08
C PHE A 82 2.59 2.88 16.98
N ASP A 83 2.40 2.95 18.29
CA ASP A 83 3.50 3.08 19.27
C ASP A 83 4.44 1.88 19.23
N GLU A 84 3.92 0.67 19.01
CA GLU A 84 4.72 -0.54 18.84
C GLU A 84 5.56 -0.48 17.56
N ASN A 85 4.98 -0.05 16.45
CA ASN A 85 5.70 0.14 15.19
C ASN A 85 6.80 1.20 15.29
N GLU A 86 6.54 2.32 15.97
CA GLU A 86 7.52 3.37 16.24
C GLU A 86 8.70 2.83 17.07
N LYS A 87 8.42 2.12 18.17
CA LYS A 87 9.46 1.49 19.01
C LYS A 87 10.34 0.51 18.23
N ASN A 88 9.77 -0.19 17.25
CA ASN A 88 10.47 -1.13 16.40
C ASN A 88 11.17 -0.47 15.20
N GLY A 89 11.08 0.86 15.06
CA GLY A 89 11.70 1.61 13.97
C GLY A 89 11.15 1.29 12.58
N ILE A 90 9.92 0.74 12.50
CA ILE A 90 9.32 0.29 11.24
C ILE A 90 9.07 1.46 10.30
N ASN A 91 8.51 2.55 10.82
CA ASN A 91 8.23 3.74 10.02
C ASN A 91 9.53 4.38 9.51
N GLU A 92 10.52 4.55 10.37
CA GLU A 92 11.83 5.11 10.00
C GLU A 92 12.50 4.26 8.90
N LYS A 93 12.48 2.93 9.03
CA LYS A 93 13.01 2.00 8.03
C LYS A 93 12.40 2.24 6.64
N TYR A 94 11.08 2.30 6.56
CA TYR A 94 10.40 2.46 5.27
C TYR A 94 10.52 3.89 4.71
N LEU A 95 10.50 4.92 5.54
CA LEU A 95 10.74 6.31 5.12
C LEU A 95 12.16 6.48 4.57
N THR A 96 13.15 5.92 5.23
CA THR A 96 14.55 5.95 4.75
C THR A 96 14.69 5.24 3.40
N MET A 97 14.03 4.07 3.24
CA MET A 97 14.02 3.36 1.98
C MET A 97 13.33 4.18 0.87
N LEU A 98 12.18 4.77 1.14
CA LEU A 98 11.45 5.62 0.20
C LEU A 98 12.28 6.81 -0.24
N THR A 99 12.86 7.56 0.70
CA THR A 99 13.74 8.70 0.42
C THR A 99 14.93 8.31 -0.46
N GLY A 100 15.53 7.14 -0.21
CA GLY A 100 16.61 6.61 -1.04
C GLY A 100 16.16 6.27 -2.46
N LEU A 101 14.97 5.68 -2.62
CA LEU A 101 14.40 5.37 -3.93
C LEU A 101 14.03 6.66 -4.69
N GLU A 102 13.42 7.63 -4.03
CA GLU A 102 13.09 8.93 -4.63
C GLU A 102 14.34 9.66 -5.11
N ALA A 103 15.38 9.74 -4.29
CA ALA A 103 16.65 10.37 -4.68
C ALA A 103 17.29 9.69 -5.90
N LYS A 104 17.15 8.38 -6.01
CA LYS A 104 17.75 7.59 -7.10
C LYS A 104 16.93 7.64 -8.39
N TYR A 105 15.61 7.54 -8.31
CA TYR A 105 14.74 7.33 -9.48
C TYR A 105 13.85 8.52 -9.82
N ASN A 106 13.65 9.45 -8.89
CA ASN A 106 12.87 10.67 -9.10
C ASN A 106 13.62 11.94 -8.61
N PRO A 107 14.87 12.18 -9.07
CA PRO A 107 15.70 13.28 -8.56
C PRO A 107 15.13 14.67 -8.86
N LEU A 108 14.17 14.78 -9.79
CA LEU A 108 13.51 16.04 -10.15
C LEU A 108 12.19 16.27 -9.39
N GLY A 109 11.79 15.32 -8.53
CA GLY A 109 10.58 15.47 -7.70
C GLY A 109 9.28 15.50 -8.49
N TYR A 110 9.20 14.78 -9.61
CA TYR A 110 7.94 14.66 -10.36
C TYR A 110 6.89 13.97 -9.48
N VAL A 111 5.87 14.70 -9.12
CA VAL A 111 4.64 14.14 -8.56
C VAL A 111 3.73 13.84 -9.74
N SER A 112 3.31 12.58 -9.90
CA SER A 112 2.25 12.25 -10.85
C SER A 112 1.02 13.07 -10.48
N ALA A 113 0.47 13.82 -11.43
CA ALA A 113 -0.77 14.53 -11.20
C ALA A 113 -1.85 13.54 -10.72
N PRO A 114 -2.70 13.93 -9.74
CA PRO A 114 -3.83 13.10 -9.39
C PRO A 114 -4.65 12.83 -10.65
N ALA A 115 -5.08 11.59 -10.83
CA ALA A 115 -6.00 11.23 -11.90
C ALA A 115 -7.27 12.06 -11.70
N GLU A 116 -7.66 12.85 -12.73
CA GLU A 116 -8.93 13.59 -12.78
C GLU A 116 -10.13 12.66 -12.77
#